data_cd1bde1cdaad0b97cdecacad3e120249
#
_entry.id   cd1bde1cdaad0b97cdecacad3e120249
#
_cell.length_a   1.000
_cell.length_b   1.000
_cell.length_c   1.000
_cell.angle_alpha   90.00
_cell.angle_beta   90.00
_cell.angle_gamma   90.00
#
_symmetry.space_group_name_H-M   'P 1'
#
loop_
_entity.id
_entity.type
_entity.pdbx_description
1 polymer ?
#
loop_
_entity_poly.entity_id
_entity_poly.type
_entity_poly.pdbx_seq_one_letter_code
_entity_poly.pdbx_strand_id
1 'polypeptide(L)'
;IRVDLGSRGLGDVYKRQAINLIKSIYKMFISTDANMVEVNPLILTKEEKIVCLDAKVNFDSNALFRHPEIVELRDLNEEDSTEIEASKHDLAYIKLDGSIGCMVNGAGLAMATMDIIKLYGKEPANFLDVGGGASKEKVSAALKIILSDKNVKGILINIFGGIMRCDVLAQGVVDAAKEINISVPLVVRLAGT
;
A
#
# COMPACT_ATOMS: atom_id res chain seq x y z
N ILE A 1 10.80 -22.80 -15.92
CA ILE A 1 10.92 -23.51 -17.20
C ILE A 1 12.01 -22.83 -18.00
N ARG A 2 13.18 -23.50 -18.18
CA ARG A 2 14.20 -23.03 -19.12
C ARG A 2 13.64 -23.24 -20.51
N VAL A 3 13.35 -22.17 -21.24
CA VAL A 3 13.09 -22.23 -22.67
C VAL A 3 14.45 -22.39 -23.35
N ASP A 4 14.75 -23.60 -23.82
CA ASP A 4 15.92 -23.85 -24.66
C ASP A 4 15.64 -23.28 -26.06
N LEU A 5 16.18 -22.13 -26.36
CA LEU A 5 16.05 -21.41 -27.64
C LEU A 5 17.03 -21.94 -28.72
N GLY A 6 17.58 -23.14 -28.53
CA GLY A 6 18.77 -23.65 -29.27
C GLY A 6 18.54 -24.60 -30.44
N SER A 7 17.35 -25.08 -30.78
CA SER A 7 17.13 -26.04 -31.85
C SER A 7 16.42 -25.49 -33.09
N ARG A 8 17.18 -25.42 -34.15
CA ARG A 8 16.94 -25.38 -35.62
C ARG A 8 15.48 -25.13 -36.07
N GLY A 9 15.22 -23.97 -36.70
CA GLY A 9 14.03 -23.69 -37.55
C GLY A 9 12.78 -23.23 -36.80
N LEU A 10 12.43 -23.85 -35.70
CA LEU A 10 11.36 -23.43 -34.78
C LEU A 10 11.69 -22.13 -34.02
N GLY A 11 12.98 -21.85 -33.83
CA GLY A 11 13.45 -20.71 -33.06
C GLY A 11 13.01 -19.34 -33.55
N ASP A 12 12.82 -19.16 -34.85
CA ASP A 12 12.54 -17.82 -35.41
C ASP A 12 11.08 -17.41 -35.24
N VAL A 13 10.14 -18.35 -35.26
CA VAL A 13 8.71 -18.05 -35.02
C VAL A 13 8.49 -17.65 -33.57
N TYR A 14 9.02 -18.43 -32.63
CA TYR A 14 8.93 -18.14 -31.21
C TYR A 14 9.69 -16.89 -30.81
N LYS A 15 10.86 -16.64 -31.39
CA LYS A 15 11.61 -15.40 -31.17
C LYS A 15 10.81 -14.17 -31.57
N ARG A 16 10.14 -14.23 -32.74
CA ARG A 16 9.29 -13.13 -33.21
C ARG A 16 8.09 -12.92 -32.29
N GLN A 17 7.42 -13.98 -31.87
CA GLN A 17 6.30 -13.89 -30.93
C GLN A 17 6.76 -13.34 -29.56
N ALA A 18 7.88 -13.82 -29.01
CA ALA A 18 8.45 -13.32 -27.78
C ALA A 18 8.84 -11.84 -27.87
N ILE A 19 9.46 -11.42 -28.96
CA ILE A 19 9.80 -10.02 -29.20
C ILE A 19 8.54 -9.15 -29.24
N ASN A 20 7.51 -9.60 -29.96
CA ASN A 20 6.25 -8.86 -30.03
C ASN A 20 5.56 -8.76 -28.67
N LEU A 21 5.56 -9.84 -27.89
CA LEU A 21 5.03 -9.86 -26.53
C LEU A 21 5.78 -8.87 -25.64
N ILE A 22 7.10 -8.93 -25.61
CA ILE A 22 7.92 -8.01 -24.81
C ILE A 22 7.67 -6.55 -25.18
N LYS A 23 7.59 -6.26 -26.50
CA LYS A 23 7.25 -4.91 -26.98
C LYS A 23 5.86 -4.46 -26.53
N SER A 24 4.89 -5.37 -26.54
CA SER A 24 3.51 -5.08 -26.11
C SER A 24 3.45 -4.83 -24.59
N ILE A 25 4.13 -5.64 -23.80
CA ILE A 25 4.26 -5.46 -22.34
C ILE A 25 4.93 -4.11 -22.05
N TYR A 26 6.04 -3.80 -22.74
CA TYR A 26 6.73 -2.53 -22.55
C TYR A 26 5.84 -1.34 -22.93
N LYS A 27 5.12 -1.42 -24.05
CA LYS A 27 4.18 -0.38 -24.44
C LYS A 27 3.08 -0.17 -23.39
N MET A 28 2.49 -1.26 -22.92
CA MET A 28 1.49 -1.23 -21.83
C MET A 28 2.10 -0.61 -20.58
N PHE A 29 3.27 -1.10 -20.12
CA PHE A 29 3.97 -0.59 -18.95
C PHE A 29 4.13 0.94 -18.98
N ILE A 30 4.61 1.49 -20.10
CA ILE A 30 4.81 2.94 -20.23
C ILE A 30 3.48 3.68 -20.35
N SER A 31 2.51 3.15 -21.13
CA SER A 31 1.26 3.87 -21.42
C SER A 31 0.27 3.89 -20.25
N THR A 32 0.46 3.03 -19.26
CA THR A 32 -0.41 2.90 -18.08
C THR A 32 0.26 3.32 -16.78
N ASP A 33 1.49 3.88 -16.86
CA ASP A 33 2.31 4.20 -15.69
C ASP A 33 2.42 3.02 -14.71
N ALA A 34 2.58 1.82 -15.26
CA ALA A 34 2.86 0.65 -14.43
C ALA A 34 4.27 0.77 -13.84
N ASN A 35 4.43 0.35 -12.60
CA ASN A 35 5.73 0.31 -11.92
C ASN A 35 6.29 -1.11 -11.78
N MET A 36 5.44 -2.13 -12.01
CA MET A 36 5.84 -3.52 -12.05
C MET A 36 4.91 -4.30 -12.99
N VAL A 37 5.49 -5.20 -13.78
CA VAL A 37 4.77 -6.23 -14.54
C VAL A 37 5.50 -7.55 -14.39
N GLU A 38 4.81 -8.56 -13.91
CA GLU A 38 5.26 -9.93 -13.85
C GLU A 38 4.31 -10.81 -14.66
N VAL A 39 4.87 -11.65 -15.54
CA VAL A 39 4.12 -12.64 -16.31
C VAL A 39 4.60 -14.02 -15.91
N ASN A 40 3.73 -14.77 -15.21
CA ASN A 40 4.07 -16.10 -14.71
C ASN A 40 2.79 -16.92 -14.45
N PRO A 41 2.58 -18.05 -15.21
CA PRO A 41 3.48 -18.58 -16.24
C PRO A 41 3.26 -17.95 -17.63
N LEU A 42 4.34 -17.94 -18.40
CA LEU A 42 4.28 -17.78 -19.84
C LEU A 42 4.29 -19.17 -20.47
N ILE A 43 3.30 -19.50 -21.29
CA ILE A 43 3.14 -20.83 -21.85
C ILE A 43 3.23 -20.83 -23.38
N LEU A 44 3.62 -21.96 -23.93
CA LEU A 44 3.52 -22.26 -25.34
C LEU A 44 2.36 -23.25 -25.53
N THR A 45 1.37 -22.88 -26.35
CA THR A 45 0.22 -23.74 -26.65
C THR A 45 0.58 -24.82 -27.66
N LYS A 46 -0.32 -25.79 -27.84
CA LYS A 46 -0.19 -26.82 -28.87
C LYS A 46 -0.24 -26.25 -30.29
N GLU A 47 -0.88 -25.11 -30.45
CA GLU A 47 -0.97 -24.36 -31.71
C GLU A 47 0.23 -23.43 -31.93
N GLU A 48 1.31 -23.66 -31.15
CA GLU A 48 2.58 -22.92 -31.28
C GLU A 48 2.45 -21.40 -31.01
N LYS A 49 1.54 -21.00 -30.09
CA LYS A 49 1.37 -19.63 -29.66
C LYS A 49 1.93 -19.41 -28.25
N ILE A 50 2.65 -18.29 -28.08
CA ILE A 50 3.05 -17.82 -26.75
C ILE A 50 1.88 -17.07 -26.13
N VAL A 51 1.47 -17.48 -24.91
CA VAL A 51 0.34 -16.91 -24.18
C VAL A 51 0.76 -16.59 -22.76
N CYS A 52 0.44 -15.37 -22.30
CA CYS A 52 0.47 -15.03 -20.88
C CYS A 52 -0.73 -15.70 -20.22
N LEU A 53 -0.49 -16.69 -19.37
CA LEU A 53 -1.58 -17.37 -18.67
C LEU A 53 -2.04 -16.57 -17.47
N ASP A 54 -1.09 -15.94 -16.79
CA ASP A 54 -1.33 -15.04 -15.67
C ASP A 54 -0.32 -13.88 -15.70
N ALA A 55 -0.77 -12.72 -15.20
CA ALA A 55 0.07 -11.55 -15.10
C ALA A 55 -0.29 -10.73 -13.87
N LYS A 56 0.74 -10.28 -13.15
CA LYS A 56 0.61 -9.31 -12.05
C LYS A 56 1.12 -7.96 -12.54
N VAL A 57 0.27 -6.95 -12.41
CA VAL A 57 0.60 -5.58 -12.81
C VAL A 57 0.33 -4.65 -11.64
N ASN A 58 1.33 -3.84 -11.28
CA ASN A 58 1.14 -2.74 -10.33
C ASN A 58 1.24 -1.42 -11.08
N PHE A 59 0.32 -0.52 -10.81
CA PHE A 59 0.28 0.83 -11.36
C PHE A 59 0.82 1.84 -10.34
N ASP A 60 1.42 2.92 -10.83
CA ASP A 60 1.80 4.03 -9.96
C ASP A 60 0.55 4.76 -9.47
N SER A 61 0.26 4.66 -8.16
CA SER A 61 -0.90 5.30 -7.55
C SER A 61 -0.91 6.82 -7.72
N ASN A 62 0.27 7.44 -7.85
CA ASN A 62 0.40 8.88 -8.09
C ASN A 62 0.01 9.28 -9.53
N ALA A 63 -0.04 8.32 -10.44
CA ALA A 63 -0.40 8.55 -11.85
C ALA A 63 -1.88 8.18 -12.15
N LEU A 64 -2.58 7.52 -11.25
CA LEU A 64 -3.95 7.03 -11.48
C LEU A 64 -4.96 8.13 -11.84
N PHE A 65 -4.71 9.38 -11.44
CA PHE A 65 -5.57 10.51 -11.80
C PHE A 65 -5.70 10.72 -13.32
N ARG A 66 -4.75 10.23 -14.10
CA ARG A 66 -4.77 10.28 -15.58
C ARG A 66 -5.18 8.97 -16.24
N HIS A 67 -5.52 7.96 -15.44
CA HIS A 67 -5.95 6.63 -15.89
C HIS A 67 -7.28 6.22 -15.24
N PRO A 68 -8.37 6.96 -15.47
CA PRO A 68 -9.69 6.66 -14.88
C PRO A 68 -10.17 5.26 -15.26
N GLU A 69 -9.84 4.78 -16.46
CA GLU A 69 -10.16 3.42 -16.91
C GLU A 69 -9.49 2.32 -16.09
N ILE A 70 -8.33 2.58 -15.49
CA ILE A 70 -7.65 1.64 -14.58
C ILE A 70 -8.31 1.70 -13.20
N VAL A 71 -8.68 2.91 -12.74
CA VAL A 71 -9.39 3.08 -11.46
C VAL A 71 -10.72 2.34 -11.47
N GLU A 72 -11.44 2.33 -12.60
CA GLU A 72 -12.72 1.60 -12.76
C GLU A 72 -12.57 0.08 -12.67
N LEU A 73 -11.36 -0.47 -12.90
CA LEU A 73 -11.10 -1.91 -12.74
C LEU A 73 -10.94 -2.34 -11.29
N ARG A 74 -10.90 -1.38 -10.34
CA ARG A 74 -10.74 -1.67 -8.91
C ARG A 74 -11.94 -2.44 -8.39
N ASP A 75 -11.72 -3.65 -7.88
CA ASP A 75 -12.74 -4.47 -7.23
C ASP A 75 -12.65 -4.30 -5.70
N LEU A 76 -13.54 -3.50 -5.15
CA LEU A 76 -13.60 -3.23 -3.71
C LEU A 76 -13.97 -4.47 -2.88
N ASN A 77 -14.52 -5.54 -3.49
CA ASN A 77 -14.85 -6.76 -2.75
C ASN A 77 -13.60 -7.62 -2.46
N GLU A 78 -12.51 -7.40 -3.20
CA GLU A 78 -11.24 -8.10 -3.02
C GLU A 78 -10.29 -7.35 -2.05
N GLU A 79 -10.65 -6.14 -1.62
CA GLU A 79 -9.83 -5.32 -0.73
C GLU A 79 -10.28 -5.42 0.73
N ASP A 80 -9.35 -5.20 1.67
CA ASP A 80 -9.71 -5.08 3.10
C ASP A 80 -10.59 -3.85 3.32
N SER A 81 -11.71 -4.07 4.00
CA SER A 81 -12.71 -3.00 4.24
C SER A 81 -12.13 -1.82 5.03
N THR A 82 -11.12 -2.05 5.85
CA THR A 82 -10.43 -1.02 6.64
C THR A 82 -9.52 -0.17 5.76
N GLU A 83 -8.87 -0.80 4.76
CA GLU A 83 -8.03 -0.09 3.78
C GLU A 83 -8.90 0.76 2.85
N ILE A 84 -10.08 0.25 2.45
CA ILE A 84 -11.07 1.02 1.69
C ILE A 84 -11.52 2.25 2.49
N GLU A 85 -11.84 2.07 3.77
CA GLU A 85 -12.27 3.18 4.62
C GLU A 85 -11.16 4.22 4.79
N ALA A 86 -9.92 3.78 4.98
CA ALA A 86 -8.75 4.66 5.07
C ALA A 86 -8.54 5.48 3.78
N SER A 87 -8.74 4.87 2.62
CA SER A 87 -8.60 5.54 1.33
C SER A 87 -9.57 6.70 1.12
N LYS A 88 -10.79 6.63 1.71
CA LYS A 88 -11.77 7.73 1.67
C LYS A 88 -11.30 8.98 2.41
N HIS A 89 -10.38 8.82 3.36
CA HIS A 89 -9.79 9.89 4.16
C HIS A 89 -8.39 10.27 3.69
N ASP A 90 -7.95 9.76 2.53
CA ASP A 90 -6.61 10.00 1.99
C ASP A 90 -5.53 9.63 3.03
N LEU A 91 -5.69 8.46 3.65
CA LEU A 91 -4.76 7.86 4.61
C LEU A 91 -4.07 6.66 3.95
N ALA A 92 -2.73 6.63 4.05
CA ALA A 92 -1.97 5.44 3.67
C ALA A 92 -2.04 4.42 4.81
N TYR A 93 -2.88 3.42 4.68
CA TYR A 93 -3.12 2.39 5.69
C TYR A 93 -2.91 1.00 5.10
N ILE A 94 -2.22 0.14 5.85
CA ILE A 94 -2.10 -1.29 5.56
C ILE A 94 -2.34 -2.04 6.86
N LYS A 95 -3.26 -3.00 6.84
CA LYS A 95 -3.53 -3.86 7.98
C LYS A 95 -2.45 -4.90 8.15
N LEU A 96 -2.06 -5.16 9.41
CA LEU A 96 -1.11 -6.18 9.81
C LEU A 96 -1.69 -7.02 10.97
N ASP A 97 -1.03 -8.13 11.30
CA ASP A 97 -1.55 -9.11 12.27
C ASP A 97 -1.13 -8.84 13.74
N GLY A 98 -0.61 -7.66 14.03
CA GLY A 98 -0.08 -7.31 15.34
C GLY A 98 -1.11 -6.82 16.35
N SER A 99 -0.59 -6.29 17.46
CA SER A 99 -1.41 -5.80 18.58
C SER A 99 -1.15 -4.34 18.96
N ILE A 100 -0.18 -3.69 18.35
CA ILE A 100 0.13 -2.27 18.59
C ILE A 100 -0.26 -1.46 17.36
N GLY A 101 -1.31 -0.66 17.50
CA GLY A 101 -1.72 0.29 16.49
C GLY A 101 -0.70 1.43 16.36
N CYS A 102 -0.40 1.84 15.13
CA CYS A 102 0.57 2.89 14.84
C CYS A 102 -0.07 4.02 14.06
N MET A 103 0.25 5.27 14.42
CA MET A 103 -0.05 6.45 13.62
C MET A 103 1.19 7.35 13.56
N VAL A 104 1.64 7.67 12.36
CA VAL A 104 2.84 8.48 12.11
C VAL A 104 2.61 9.49 11.00
N ASN A 105 3.53 10.43 10.84
CA ASN A 105 3.59 11.32 9.68
C ASN A 105 4.87 11.05 8.87
N GLY A 106 4.71 10.31 7.80
CA GLY A 106 5.78 9.95 6.88
C GLY A 106 6.12 8.46 6.88
N ALA A 107 6.18 7.88 5.68
CA ALA A 107 6.37 6.45 5.48
C ALA A 107 7.67 5.91 6.11
N GLY A 108 8.79 6.67 6.04
CA GLY A 108 10.05 6.27 6.66
C GLY A 108 9.95 6.20 8.18
N LEU A 109 9.24 7.14 8.81
CA LEU A 109 8.98 7.12 10.26
C LEU A 109 8.06 5.96 10.64
N ALA A 110 7.09 5.62 9.77
CA ALA A 110 6.22 4.46 9.98
C ALA A 110 7.03 3.17 10.03
N MET A 111 7.89 2.94 9.04
CA MET A 111 8.75 1.76 9.00
C MET A 111 9.63 1.66 10.26
N ALA A 112 10.33 2.75 10.62
CA ALA A 112 11.16 2.80 11.81
C ALA A 112 10.36 2.57 13.11
N THR A 113 9.13 3.09 13.19
CA THR A 113 8.24 2.88 14.35
C THR A 113 7.84 1.41 14.46
N MET A 114 7.51 0.76 13.37
CA MET A 114 7.19 -0.67 13.35
C MET A 114 8.39 -1.52 13.75
N ASP A 115 9.60 -1.17 13.30
CA ASP A 115 10.83 -1.86 13.69
C ASP A 115 11.10 -1.73 15.20
N ILE A 116 10.88 -0.55 15.79
CA ILE A 116 11.00 -0.34 17.24
C ILE A 116 9.98 -1.18 17.99
N ILE A 117 8.74 -1.26 17.55
CA ILE A 117 7.72 -2.11 18.18
C ILE A 117 8.18 -3.57 18.20
N LYS A 118 8.73 -4.07 17.08
CA LYS A 118 9.27 -5.43 16.98
C LYS A 118 10.47 -5.64 17.89
N LEU A 119 11.38 -4.66 17.95
CA LEU A 119 12.56 -4.70 18.83
C LEU A 119 12.16 -4.89 20.32
N TYR A 120 11.04 -4.33 20.73
CA TYR A 120 10.49 -4.50 22.08
C TYR A 120 9.55 -5.71 22.22
N GLY A 121 9.59 -6.65 21.29
CA GLY A 121 8.89 -7.94 21.37
C GLY A 121 7.38 -7.85 21.18
N LYS A 122 6.92 -6.85 20.45
CA LYS A 122 5.52 -6.70 20.05
C LYS A 122 5.41 -6.63 18.51
N GLU A 123 4.21 -6.87 18.01
CA GLU A 123 3.95 -6.79 16.57
C GLU A 123 3.05 -5.60 16.25
N PRO A 124 3.37 -4.81 15.18
CA PRO A 124 2.53 -3.72 14.73
C PRO A 124 1.22 -4.25 14.12
N ALA A 125 0.10 -3.64 14.48
CA ALA A 125 -1.22 -4.00 13.97
C ALA A 125 -1.52 -3.37 12.60
N ASN A 126 -0.79 -2.32 12.25
CA ASN A 126 -0.96 -1.60 10.98
C ASN A 126 0.27 -0.76 10.64
N PHE A 127 0.40 -0.48 9.36
CA PHE A 127 1.09 0.70 8.86
C PHE A 127 0.06 1.82 8.71
N LEU A 128 0.33 3.03 9.18
CA LEU A 128 -0.51 4.19 8.93
C LEU A 128 0.31 5.48 8.89
N ASP A 129 0.29 6.12 7.73
CA ASP A 129 0.88 7.42 7.51
C ASP A 129 -0.23 8.45 7.26
N VAL A 130 -0.33 9.45 8.13
CA VAL A 130 -1.32 10.54 7.99
C VAL A 130 -0.85 11.64 7.04
N GLY A 131 0.40 11.55 6.54
CA GLY A 131 1.00 12.55 5.66
C GLY A 131 1.41 13.83 6.38
N GLY A 132 2.03 14.73 5.62
CA GLY A 132 2.58 16.00 6.15
C GLY A 132 1.54 17.11 6.38
N GLY A 133 0.27 16.91 6.01
CA GLY A 133 -0.81 17.88 6.11
C GLY A 133 -2.04 17.36 6.85
N ALA A 134 -1.88 16.48 7.85
CA ALA A 134 -3.00 15.89 8.54
C ALA A 134 -3.87 16.94 9.24
N SER A 135 -5.15 16.96 8.86
CA SER A 135 -6.16 17.73 9.55
C SER A 135 -6.68 16.96 10.78
N LYS A 136 -7.44 17.68 11.64
CA LYS A 136 -8.14 17.08 12.78
C LYS A 136 -9.02 15.90 12.34
N GLU A 137 -9.71 16.04 11.21
CA GLU A 137 -10.60 15.03 10.66
C GLU A 137 -9.84 13.77 10.24
N LYS A 138 -8.67 13.92 9.60
CA LYS A 138 -7.78 12.81 9.25
C LYS A 138 -7.29 12.07 10.49
N VAL A 139 -6.89 12.79 11.54
CA VAL A 139 -6.45 12.20 12.81
C VAL A 139 -7.58 11.42 13.49
N SER A 140 -8.79 11.98 13.51
CA SER A 140 -9.96 11.32 14.07
C SER A 140 -10.32 10.05 13.29
N ALA A 141 -10.32 10.12 11.96
CA ALA A 141 -10.55 8.97 11.09
C ALA A 141 -9.49 7.88 11.31
N ALA A 142 -8.22 8.26 11.35
CA ALA A 142 -7.11 7.34 11.61
C ALA A 142 -7.26 6.59 12.93
N LEU A 143 -7.60 7.28 14.03
CA LEU A 143 -7.84 6.64 15.32
C LEU A 143 -9.06 5.72 15.30
N LYS A 144 -10.15 6.10 14.63
CA LYS A 144 -11.34 5.24 14.47
C LYS A 144 -10.99 3.95 13.73
N ILE A 145 -10.20 4.06 12.66
CA ILE A 145 -9.73 2.93 11.87
C ILE A 145 -8.87 1.99 12.71
N ILE A 146 -7.88 2.52 13.44
CA ILE A 146 -7.03 1.70 14.33
C ILE A 146 -7.86 0.99 15.40
N LEU A 147 -8.80 1.70 16.03
CA LEU A 147 -9.64 1.16 17.11
C LEU A 147 -10.72 0.18 16.61
N SER A 148 -11.02 0.16 15.32
CA SER A 148 -11.93 -0.84 14.75
C SER A 148 -11.35 -2.25 14.75
N ASP A 149 -10.01 -2.38 14.78
CA ASP A 149 -9.35 -3.66 14.89
C ASP A 149 -9.34 -4.15 16.36
N LYS A 150 -10.07 -5.23 16.62
CA LYS A 150 -10.20 -5.86 17.96
C LYS A 150 -8.90 -6.45 18.49
N ASN A 151 -7.90 -6.66 17.64
CA ASN A 151 -6.59 -7.16 18.03
C ASN A 151 -5.71 -6.07 18.64
N VAL A 152 -6.02 -4.81 18.41
CA VAL A 152 -5.28 -3.68 18.96
C VAL A 152 -5.42 -3.61 20.48
N LYS A 153 -4.29 -3.71 21.19
CA LYS A 153 -4.18 -3.66 22.67
C LYS A 153 -3.48 -2.40 23.17
N GLY A 154 -2.97 -1.58 22.28
CA GLY A 154 -2.34 -0.31 22.58
C GLY A 154 -2.06 0.47 21.31
N ILE A 155 -1.95 1.79 21.39
CA ILE A 155 -1.69 2.66 20.26
C ILE A 155 -0.44 3.49 20.53
N LEU A 156 0.45 3.55 19.53
CA LEU A 156 1.61 4.43 19.50
C LEU A 156 1.44 5.48 18.40
N ILE A 157 1.29 6.75 18.81
CA ILE A 157 1.34 7.89 17.90
C ILE A 157 2.76 8.44 17.95
N ASN A 158 3.47 8.41 16.82
CA ASN A 158 4.84 8.89 16.72
C ASN A 158 4.95 9.91 15.59
N ILE A 159 5.03 11.19 15.96
CA ILE A 159 5.03 12.31 15.04
C ILE A 159 6.34 13.08 15.13
N PHE A 160 6.88 13.40 13.97
CA PHE A 160 7.98 14.34 13.84
C PHE A 160 7.46 15.57 13.09
N GLY A 161 7.30 16.66 13.85
CA GLY A 161 6.84 17.95 13.33
C GLY A 161 7.90 18.60 12.43
N GLY A 162 7.40 19.27 11.43
CA GLY A 162 8.16 19.99 10.43
C GLY A 162 7.15 20.82 9.63
N ILE A 163 6.77 20.35 8.47
CA ILE A 163 5.65 20.92 7.71
C ILE A 163 4.34 20.79 8.49
N MET A 164 4.14 19.63 9.15
CA MET A 164 3.04 19.42 10.08
C MET A 164 3.40 19.99 11.46
N ARG A 165 2.52 20.80 12.01
CA ARG A 165 2.65 21.34 13.36
C ARG A 165 2.17 20.35 14.41
N CYS A 166 3.00 20.08 15.40
CA CYS A 166 2.68 19.15 16.49
C CYS A 166 1.48 19.62 17.34
N ASP A 167 1.28 20.91 17.52
CA ASP A 167 0.14 21.45 18.28
C ASP A 167 -1.20 21.17 17.58
N VAL A 168 -1.27 21.30 16.25
CA VAL A 168 -2.48 20.99 15.47
C VAL A 168 -2.82 19.50 15.58
N LEU A 169 -1.81 18.64 15.47
CA LEU A 169 -2.01 17.21 15.60
C LEU A 169 -2.39 16.82 17.04
N ALA A 170 -1.72 17.37 18.04
CA ALA A 170 -2.05 17.15 19.45
C ALA A 170 -3.51 17.55 19.74
N GLN A 171 -3.97 18.70 19.23
CA GLN A 171 -5.37 19.10 19.35
C GLN A 171 -6.30 18.11 18.66
N GLY A 172 -5.95 17.61 17.46
CA GLY A 172 -6.70 16.57 16.75
C GLY A 172 -6.81 15.28 17.56
N VAL A 173 -5.74 14.84 18.20
CA VAL A 173 -5.74 13.64 19.06
C VAL A 173 -6.63 13.86 20.30
N VAL A 174 -6.52 15.02 20.96
CA VAL A 174 -7.32 15.37 22.13
C VAL A 174 -8.82 15.43 21.79
N ASP A 175 -9.17 16.02 20.66
CA ASP A 175 -10.56 16.13 20.23
C ASP A 175 -11.12 14.76 19.81
N ALA A 176 -10.33 13.98 19.07
CA ALA A 176 -10.71 12.60 18.75
C ALA A 176 -10.89 11.76 20.02
N ALA A 177 -10.02 11.89 21.01
CA ALA A 177 -10.12 11.17 22.27
C ALA A 177 -11.37 11.53 23.08
N LYS A 178 -11.92 12.75 22.91
CA LYS A 178 -13.20 13.14 23.53
C LYS A 178 -14.41 12.56 22.81
N GLU A 179 -14.32 12.40 21.48
CA GLU A 179 -15.39 11.88 20.64
C GLU A 179 -15.43 10.34 20.63
N ILE A 180 -14.26 9.72 20.76
CA ILE A 180 -14.09 8.28 20.68
C ILE A 180 -13.70 7.77 22.06
N ASN A 181 -14.39 6.75 22.55
CA ASN A 181 -13.98 6.08 23.77
C ASN A 181 -12.72 5.22 23.50
N ILE A 182 -11.53 5.77 23.77
CA ILE A 182 -10.28 5.05 23.63
C ILE A 182 -10.16 4.06 24.78
N SER A 183 -10.40 2.80 24.48
CA SER A 183 -10.43 1.71 25.47
C SER A 183 -9.07 1.03 25.70
N VAL A 184 -8.04 1.45 24.97
CA VAL A 184 -6.68 0.87 25.05
C VAL A 184 -5.65 1.94 25.43
N PRO A 185 -4.51 1.56 26.02
CA PRO A 185 -3.42 2.50 26.29
C PRO A 185 -2.98 3.25 25.05
N LEU A 186 -2.85 4.56 25.19
CA LEU A 186 -2.38 5.46 24.15
C LEU A 186 -1.07 6.13 24.56
N VAL A 187 -0.02 5.94 23.79
CA VAL A 187 1.27 6.60 23.95
C VAL A 187 1.48 7.56 22.78
N VAL A 188 1.83 8.80 23.11
CA VAL A 188 2.03 9.85 22.11
C VAL A 188 3.43 10.42 22.24
N ARG A 189 4.20 10.35 21.17
CA ARG A 189 5.48 11.04 21.01
C ARG A 189 5.31 12.12 19.95
N LEU A 190 5.55 13.36 20.35
CA LEU A 190 5.61 14.51 19.47
C LEU A 190 7.01 15.13 19.55
N ALA A 191 7.67 15.28 18.43
CA ALA A 191 8.98 15.91 18.34
C ALA A 191 9.01 16.88 17.16
N GLY A 192 9.78 17.95 17.26
CA GLY A 192 9.81 19.03 16.27
C GLY A 192 8.88 20.19 16.64
N THR A 193 8.50 21.00 15.66
CA THR A 193 7.69 22.21 15.84
C THR A 193 6.20 21.95 15.78
#